data_4ae486cc0f156b4f3f43ae1e8afadf8c
#
_entry.id   4ae486cc0f156b4f3f43ae1e8afadf8c
#
_cell.length_a   1.000
_cell.length_b   1.000
_cell.length_c   1.000
_cell.angle_alpha   90.00
_cell.angle_beta   90.00
_cell.angle_gamma   90.00
#
_symmetry.space_group_name_H-M   'P 1'
#
loop_
_entity.id
_entity.type
_entity.pdbx_description
1 polymer ?
#
loop_
_entity_poly.entity_id
_entity_poly.type
_entity_poly.pdbx_seq_one_letter_code
_entity_poly.pdbx_strand_id
1 'polypeptide(L)' 'MKKIEISGMHCMHCVAAVEKALKDLGLTKVEVSLENNCALVEGQASDEQLKNAVEDLGFDVVKISG' A
#
# COMPACT_ATOMS: atom_id res chain seq x y z
N MET A 1 5.08 1.25 12.34
CA MET A 1 4.17 1.17 11.18
C MET A 1 4.51 2.22 10.15
N LYS A 2 4.45 1.85 8.89
CA LYS A 2 4.60 2.83 7.81
C LYS A 2 3.25 3.13 7.21
N LYS A 3 3.05 4.38 6.85
CA LYS A 3 1.84 4.82 6.18
C LYS A 3 2.17 5.18 4.73
N ILE A 4 1.47 4.55 3.81
CA ILE A 4 1.64 4.78 2.37
C ILE A 4 0.42 5.54 1.89
N GLU A 5 0.60 6.77 1.43
CA GLU A 5 -0.47 7.54 0.84
C GLU A 5 -0.54 7.22 -0.64
N ILE A 6 -1.70 6.75 -1.08
CA ILE A 6 -1.88 6.22 -2.43
C ILE A 6 -2.95 7.03 -3.17
N SER A 7 -2.67 7.36 -4.42
CA SER A 7 -3.62 8.05 -5.29
C SER A 7 -4.15 7.06 -6.32
N GLY A 8 -5.45 7.16 -6.61
CA GLY A 8 -6.08 6.34 -7.64
C GLY A 8 -6.92 5.18 -7.13
N MET A 9 -6.99 4.99 -5.81
CA MET A 9 -7.88 3.98 -5.24
C MET A 9 -9.30 4.54 -5.16
N HIS A 10 -10.21 3.94 -5.90
CA HIS A 10 -11.59 4.43 -5.97
C HIS A 10 -12.64 3.38 -5.59
N CYS A 11 -12.25 2.14 -5.40
CA CYS A 11 -13.20 1.09 -5.09
C CYS A 11 -12.56 0.00 -4.23
N MET A 12 -13.41 -0.88 -3.70
CA MET A 12 -12.94 -1.98 -2.84
C MET A 12 -12.05 -2.97 -3.57
N HIS A 13 -12.23 -3.12 -4.86
CA HIS A 13 -11.35 -3.99 -5.66
C HIS A 13 -9.93 -3.47 -5.68
N CYS A 14 -9.78 -2.15 -5.74
CA CYS A 14 -8.47 -1.51 -5.68
C CYS A 14 -7.81 -1.75 -4.32
N VAL A 15 -8.58 -1.62 -3.25
CA VAL A 15 -8.11 -1.88 -1.89
C VAL A 15 -7.62 -3.31 -1.77
N ALA A 16 -8.39 -4.28 -2.26
CA ALA A 16 -8.02 -5.69 -2.17
C ALA A 16 -6.74 -5.97 -2.97
N ALA A 17 -6.59 -5.36 -4.14
CA ALA A 17 -5.40 -5.54 -4.96
C ALA A 17 -4.15 -5.00 -4.24
N VAL A 18 -4.25 -3.81 -3.65
CA VAL A 18 -3.14 -3.21 -2.91
C VAL A 18 -2.79 -4.07 -1.70
N GLU A 19 -3.79 -4.50 -0.96
CA GLU A 19 -3.57 -5.34 0.21
C GLU A 19 -2.83 -6.62 -0.16
N LYS A 20 -3.26 -7.30 -1.23
CA LYS A 20 -2.62 -8.53 -1.68
C LYS A 20 -1.17 -8.27 -2.09
N ALA A 21 -0.93 -7.22 -2.87
CA ALA A 21 0.41 -6.90 -3.33
C ALA A 21 1.36 -6.63 -2.17
N LEU A 22 0.87 -5.90 -1.16
CA LEU A 22 1.68 -5.60 0.02
C LEU A 22 1.93 -6.85 0.86
N LYS A 23 0.94 -7.72 1.01
CA LYS A 23 1.12 -8.97 1.75
C LYS A 23 2.14 -9.87 1.07
N ASP A 24 2.18 -9.86 -0.25
CA ASP A 24 3.14 -10.67 -1.01
C ASP A 24 4.59 -10.26 -0.75
N LEU A 25 4.81 -9.07 -0.20
CA LEU A 25 6.15 -8.63 0.19
C LEU A 25 6.63 -9.26 1.51
N GLY A 26 5.78 -10.02 2.17
CA GLY A 26 6.12 -10.65 3.43
C GLY A 26 5.91 -9.76 4.65
N LEU A 27 5.07 -8.76 4.52
CA LEU A 27 4.76 -7.87 5.63
C LEU A 27 3.95 -8.60 6.70
N THR A 28 4.20 -8.28 7.96
CA THR A 28 3.51 -8.92 9.09
C THR A 28 2.10 -8.37 9.27
N LYS A 29 1.87 -7.14 8.85
CA LYS A 29 0.55 -6.52 8.97
C LYS A 29 0.32 -5.56 7.80
N VAL A 30 -0.86 -5.62 7.23
CA VAL A 30 -1.28 -4.73 6.16
C VAL A 30 -2.71 -4.30 6.42
N GLU A 31 -2.95 -3.00 6.47
CA GLU A 31 -4.29 -2.42 6.58
C GLU A 31 -4.41 -1.34 5.51
N VAL A 32 -5.43 -1.46 4.66
CA VAL A 32 -5.66 -0.49 3.60
C VAL A 32 -6.97 0.24 3.86
N SER A 33 -6.94 1.56 3.76
CA SER A 33 -8.12 2.39 3.96
C SER A 33 -8.48 3.11 2.68
N LEU A 34 -9.65 2.81 2.13
CA LEU A 34 -10.17 3.50 0.96
C LEU A 34 -10.56 4.93 1.29
N GLU A 35 -11.15 5.11 2.47
CA GLU A 35 -11.61 6.42 2.92
C GLU A 35 -10.45 7.43 3.01
N ASN A 36 -9.32 6.98 3.50
CA ASN A 36 -8.14 7.82 3.68
C ASN A 36 -7.16 7.73 2.52
N ASN A 37 -7.41 6.84 1.56
CA ASN A 37 -6.52 6.59 0.42
C ASN A 37 -5.10 6.27 0.88
N CYS A 38 -4.99 5.41 1.89
CA CYS A 38 -3.68 5.05 2.43
C CYS A 38 -3.64 3.59 2.88
N ALA A 39 -2.43 3.10 3.09
CA ALA A 39 -2.20 1.77 3.61
C ALA A 39 -1.24 1.87 4.79
N LEU A 40 -1.54 1.13 5.85
CA LEU A 40 -0.67 1.01 7.01
C LEU A 40 -0.04 -0.38 6.98
N VAL A 41 1.27 -0.44 7.04
CA VAL A 41 1.99 -1.71 6.95
C VAL A 41 3.03 -1.83 8.06
N GLU A 42 3.27 -3.07 8.47
CA GLU A 42 4.36 -3.41 9.39
C GLU A 42 5.16 -4.56 8.80
N GLY A 43 6.47 -4.50 8.91
CA GLY A 43 7.34 -5.54 8.43
C GLY A 43 8.63 -4.95 7.88
N GLN A 44 9.46 -5.83 7.33
CA GLN A 44 10.77 -5.44 6.82
C GLN A 44 10.75 -5.28 5.30
N ALA A 45 10.08 -4.27 4.84
CA ALA A 45 10.11 -3.91 3.42
C ALA A 45 10.60 -2.48 3.30
N SER A 46 11.42 -2.21 2.29
CA SER A 46 11.91 -0.86 2.05
C SER A 46 10.81 -0.01 1.42
N ASP A 47 10.97 1.31 1.52
CA ASP A 47 10.03 2.23 0.90
C ASP A 47 9.94 1.99 -0.60
N GLU A 48 11.06 1.65 -1.23
CA GLU A 48 11.10 1.35 -2.64
C GLU A 48 10.28 0.12 -2.99
N GLN A 49 10.38 -0.93 -2.18
CA GLN A 49 9.58 -2.14 -2.38
C GLN A 49 8.09 -1.85 -2.26
N LEU A 50 7.72 -1.07 -1.25
CA LEU A 50 6.32 -0.68 -1.03
C LEU A 50 5.80 0.13 -2.21
N LYS A 51 6.58 1.11 -2.63
CA LYS A 51 6.23 1.95 -3.77
C LYS A 51 6.05 1.13 -5.05
N ASN A 52 7.01 0.26 -5.35
CA ASN A 52 6.96 -0.56 -6.56
C ASN A 52 5.75 -1.49 -6.57
N ALA A 53 5.43 -2.09 -5.43
CA ALA A 53 4.29 -3.00 -5.33
C ALA A 53 2.98 -2.28 -5.65
N VAL A 54 2.83 -1.05 -5.19
CA VAL A 54 1.63 -0.26 -5.43
C VAL A 54 1.61 0.26 -6.88
N GLU A 55 2.73 0.75 -7.37
CA GLU A 55 2.81 1.31 -8.72
C GLU A 55 2.62 0.26 -9.80
N ASP A 56 3.02 -0.98 -9.54
CA ASP A 56 2.78 -2.10 -10.45
C ASP A 56 1.30 -2.34 -10.71
N LEU A 57 0.45 -1.91 -9.81
CA LEU A 57 -1.00 -2.06 -9.95
C LEU A 57 -1.63 -0.90 -10.73
N GLY A 58 -0.84 0.12 -11.07
CA GLY A 58 -1.34 1.29 -11.78
C GLY A 58 -1.73 2.45 -10.89
N PHE A 59 -1.41 2.39 -9.59
CA PHE A 59 -1.67 3.48 -8.65
C PHE A 59 -0.42 4.30 -8.43
N ASP A 60 -0.60 5.52 -7.93
CA ASP A 60 0.52 6.39 -7.60
C ASP A 60 0.74 6.42 -6.09
N VAL A 61 1.99 6.34 -5.68
CA VAL A 61 2.35 6.55 -4.28
C VAL A 61 2.67 8.03 -4.10
N VAL A 62 1.89 8.70 -3.27
CA VAL A 62 2.06 10.13 -3.01
C VAL A 62 3.14 10.35 -1.97
N LYS A 63 3.11 9.55 -0.90
CA LYS A 63 4.04 9.73 0.20
C LYS A 63 4.10 8.45 1.02
N ILE A 64 5.28 8.17 1.57
CA ILE A 64 5.47 7.10 2.54
C ILE A 64 6.05 7.75 3.79
N SER A 65 5.40 7.52 4.93
CA SER A 65 5.84 8.06 6.21
C SER A 65 5.77 7.00 7.31
N GLY A 66 6.45 7.25 8.36
CA GLY A 66 6.53 6.33 9.49
C GLY A 66 7.88 6.32 10.09
#